data_e0ff527432fb0237f028b4ba9067c35f
#
_entry.id   e0ff527432fb0237f028b4ba9067c35f
#
_cell.length_a   1.000
_cell.length_b   1.000
_cell.length_c   1.000
_cell.angle_alpha   90.00
_cell.angle_beta   90.00
_cell.angle_gamma   90.00
#
_symmetry.space_group_name_H-M   'P 1'
#
loop_
_entity.id
_entity.type
_entity.pdbx_description
1 polymer ?
#
loop_
_entity_poly.entity_id
_entity_poly.type
_entity_poly.pdbx_seq_one_letter_code
_entity_poly.pdbx_strand_id
1 'polypeptide(L)'
;MEQLDQTDMQILRTLQNDAKLTTKELAAAVNLTPTPVFERQKRLERQGFIRRYVAVLDAEKLDRGLIVFCHVKLRHMNRDIAADFEQRIQQIAEVTECYNTSGNFDYILKVHARDMKQYQEFVLNKLGTIHSLGSLESTFVMSEVKHDYGINI
;
A
#
# COMPACT_ATOMS: atom_id res chain seq x y z
N MET A 1 20.52 13.84 7.62
CA MET A 1 19.11 14.10 7.22
C MET A 1 18.75 15.48 7.72
N GLU A 2 18.26 16.33 6.84
CA GLU A 2 17.74 17.64 7.24
C GLU A 2 16.53 17.43 8.16
N GLN A 3 16.52 18.11 9.29
CA GLN A 3 15.47 17.93 10.29
C GLN A 3 14.20 18.64 9.83
N LEU A 4 13.05 17.93 9.82
CA LEU A 4 11.75 18.52 9.50
C LEU A 4 11.39 19.56 10.56
N ASP A 5 10.98 20.74 10.12
CA ASP A 5 10.42 21.76 11.02
C ASP A 5 8.89 21.58 11.20
N GLN A 6 8.30 22.37 12.09
CA GLN A 6 6.85 22.31 12.34
C GLN A 6 6.01 22.60 11.10
N THR A 7 6.47 23.50 10.22
CA THR A 7 5.78 23.83 8.98
C THR A 7 5.81 22.65 8.00
N ASP A 8 6.94 21.96 7.88
CA ASP A 8 7.05 20.76 7.07
C ASP A 8 6.09 19.67 7.55
N MET A 9 5.99 19.49 8.87
CA MET A 9 5.04 18.55 9.47
C MET A 9 3.58 18.93 9.19
N GLN A 10 3.24 20.23 9.22
CA GLN A 10 1.91 20.71 8.88
C GLN A 10 1.59 20.48 7.41
N ILE A 11 2.53 20.74 6.49
CA ILE A 11 2.39 20.47 5.07
C ILE A 11 2.11 18.97 4.84
N LEU A 12 2.90 18.07 5.45
CA LEU A 12 2.72 16.63 5.34
C LEU A 12 1.36 16.17 5.88
N ARG A 13 0.94 16.65 7.07
CA ARG A 13 -0.39 16.34 7.65
C ARG A 13 -1.53 16.81 6.76
N THR A 14 -1.40 18.00 6.17
CA THR A 14 -2.43 18.55 5.28
C THR A 14 -2.53 17.74 3.99
N LEU A 15 -1.41 17.46 3.34
CA LEU A 15 -1.36 16.72 2.08
C LEU A 15 -1.75 15.25 2.21
N GLN A 16 -1.52 14.59 3.35
CA GLN A 16 -1.99 13.22 3.52
C GLN A 16 -3.50 13.11 3.69
N ASN A 17 -4.17 14.21 4.10
CA ASN A 17 -5.64 14.28 4.19
C ASN A 17 -6.28 14.71 2.88
N ASP A 18 -5.68 15.69 2.20
CA ASP A 18 -6.13 16.15 0.88
C ASP A 18 -4.94 16.53 -0.01
N ALA A 19 -4.57 15.61 -0.88
CA ALA A 19 -3.50 15.80 -1.84
C ALA A 19 -3.89 16.64 -3.09
N LYS A 20 -5.18 17.04 -3.22
CA LYS A 20 -5.69 17.84 -4.35
C LYS A 20 -5.61 19.34 -4.12
N LEU A 21 -5.19 19.76 -2.94
CA LEU A 21 -5.04 21.19 -2.63
C LEU A 21 -4.08 21.86 -3.61
N THR A 22 -4.49 23.01 -4.12
CA THR A 22 -3.60 23.90 -4.85
C THR A 22 -2.51 24.45 -3.91
N THR A 23 -1.39 24.90 -4.46
CA THR A 23 -0.34 25.54 -3.67
C THR A 23 -0.88 26.73 -2.84
N LYS A 24 -1.85 27.47 -3.37
CA LYS A 24 -2.48 28.58 -2.67
C LYS A 24 -3.30 28.11 -1.46
N GLU A 25 -4.09 27.07 -1.62
CA GLU A 25 -4.88 26.47 -0.53
C GLU A 25 -4.01 25.85 0.54
N LEU A 26 -2.97 25.11 0.12
CA LEU A 26 -1.98 24.54 1.04
C LEU A 26 -1.26 25.65 1.82
N ALA A 27 -0.89 26.75 1.16
CA ALA A 27 -0.23 27.89 1.80
C ALA A 27 -1.16 28.56 2.84
N ALA A 28 -2.43 28.71 2.51
CA ALA A 28 -3.42 29.22 3.48
C ALA A 28 -3.55 28.29 4.70
N ALA A 29 -3.58 26.97 4.49
CA ALA A 29 -3.69 25.99 5.57
C ALA A 29 -2.50 25.98 6.55
N VAL A 30 -1.32 26.40 6.08
CA VAL A 30 -0.10 26.46 6.93
C VAL A 30 0.32 27.91 7.28
N ASN A 31 -0.55 28.90 7.02
CA ASN A 31 -0.34 30.32 7.30
C ASN A 31 0.95 30.88 6.67
N LEU A 32 1.23 30.54 5.43
CA LEU A 32 2.36 31.02 4.65
C LEU A 32 1.93 31.56 3.28
N THR A 33 2.86 32.18 2.57
CA THR A 33 2.68 32.56 1.17
C THR A 33 2.96 31.36 0.25
N PRO A 34 2.42 31.35 -0.99
CA PRO A 34 2.53 30.19 -1.90
C PRO A 34 3.96 29.79 -2.24
N THR A 35 4.86 30.74 -2.48
CA THR A 35 6.24 30.44 -2.94
C THR A 35 7.02 29.59 -1.95
N PRO A 36 7.16 29.94 -0.64
CA PRO A 36 7.89 29.09 0.31
C PRO A 36 7.22 27.74 0.55
N VAL A 37 5.89 27.63 0.41
CA VAL A 37 5.18 26.36 0.54
C VAL A 37 5.49 25.46 -0.65
N PHE A 38 5.47 25.99 -1.88
CA PHE A 38 5.86 25.26 -3.06
C PHE A 38 7.28 24.72 -2.96
N GLU A 39 8.24 25.54 -2.55
CA GLU A 39 9.65 25.14 -2.38
C GLU A 39 9.80 24.03 -1.33
N ARG A 40 9.09 24.13 -0.19
CA ARG A 40 9.06 23.09 0.84
C ARG A 40 8.46 21.80 0.33
N GLN A 41 7.31 21.86 -0.33
CA GLN A 41 6.67 20.67 -0.92
C GLN A 41 7.61 19.97 -1.89
N LYS A 42 8.27 20.71 -2.81
CA LYS A 42 9.25 20.16 -3.75
C LYS A 42 10.47 19.56 -3.05
N ARG A 43 10.92 20.14 -1.95
CA ARG A 43 11.99 19.58 -1.13
C ARG A 43 11.54 18.25 -0.49
N LEU A 44 10.33 18.19 0.11
CA LEU A 44 9.79 16.98 0.75
C LEU A 44 9.60 15.84 -0.26
N GLU A 45 9.18 16.16 -1.49
CA GLU A 45 9.12 15.20 -2.59
C GLU A 45 10.51 14.68 -2.96
N ARG A 46 11.50 15.54 -3.20
CA ARG A 46 12.88 15.15 -3.54
C ARG A 46 13.56 14.33 -2.46
N GLN A 47 13.27 14.63 -1.19
CA GLN A 47 13.83 13.91 -0.05
C GLN A 47 13.09 12.58 0.25
N GLY A 48 11.99 12.29 -0.47
CA GLY A 48 11.24 11.05 -0.37
C GLY A 48 10.29 10.97 0.83
N PHE A 49 10.05 12.08 1.54
CA PHE A 49 8.98 12.15 2.55
C PHE A 49 7.60 11.99 1.92
N ILE A 50 7.41 12.56 0.73
CA ILE A 50 6.26 12.31 -0.13
C ILE A 50 6.72 11.39 -1.26
N ARG A 51 6.27 10.14 -1.24
CA ARG A 51 6.66 9.15 -2.25
C ARG A 51 5.89 9.32 -3.55
N ARG A 52 4.58 9.58 -3.46
CA ARG A 52 3.67 9.74 -4.60
C ARG A 52 2.32 10.28 -4.13
N TYR A 53 1.54 10.77 -5.07
CA TYR A 53 0.14 11.11 -4.90
C TYR A 53 -0.72 10.07 -5.60
N VAL A 54 -1.78 9.60 -4.94
CA VAL A 54 -2.68 8.58 -5.50
C VAL A 54 -4.13 8.97 -5.24
N ALA A 55 -5.02 8.58 -6.16
CA ALA A 55 -6.45 8.61 -5.91
C ALA A 55 -6.85 7.33 -5.16
N VAL A 56 -7.61 7.47 -4.10
CA VAL A 56 -8.25 6.34 -3.42
C VAL A 56 -9.54 6.03 -4.17
N LEU A 57 -9.64 4.80 -4.66
CA LEU A 57 -10.79 4.34 -5.44
C LEU A 57 -11.72 3.51 -4.56
N ASP A 58 -13.02 3.61 -4.84
CA ASP A 58 -14.04 2.75 -4.22
C ASP A 58 -14.00 1.38 -4.91
N ALA A 59 -13.45 0.39 -4.20
CA ALA A 59 -13.24 -0.94 -4.72
C ALA A 59 -14.57 -1.67 -4.99
N GLU A 60 -15.62 -1.42 -4.21
CA GLU A 60 -16.94 -2.03 -4.41
C GLU A 60 -17.58 -1.53 -5.71
N LYS A 61 -17.54 -0.22 -5.98
CA LYS A 61 -18.05 0.37 -7.22
C LYS A 61 -17.29 -0.10 -8.47
N LEU A 62 -16.10 -0.64 -8.29
CA LEU A 62 -15.26 -1.17 -9.37
C LEU A 62 -15.28 -2.71 -9.45
N ASP A 63 -16.23 -3.34 -8.79
CA ASP A 63 -16.34 -4.81 -8.72
C ASP A 63 -15.03 -5.47 -8.21
N ARG A 64 -14.43 -4.91 -7.16
CA ARG A 64 -13.20 -5.40 -6.48
C ARG A 64 -13.32 -5.35 -4.97
N GLY A 65 -14.57 -5.43 -4.46
CA GLY A 65 -14.86 -5.27 -3.03
C GLY A 65 -14.47 -6.47 -2.16
N LEU A 66 -14.28 -7.68 -2.75
CA LEU A 66 -13.83 -8.82 -1.97
C LEU A 66 -12.35 -8.67 -1.60
N ILE A 67 -12.09 -8.43 -0.31
CA ILE A 67 -10.74 -8.31 0.23
C ILE A 67 -10.37 -9.62 0.93
N VAL A 68 -9.20 -10.16 0.58
CA VAL A 68 -8.68 -11.38 1.19
C VAL A 68 -7.23 -11.15 1.64
N PHE A 69 -6.93 -11.50 2.88
CA PHE A 69 -5.56 -11.62 3.36
C PHE A 69 -5.08 -13.06 3.17
N CYS A 70 -4.03 -13.21 2.36
CA CYS A 70 -3.42 -14.50 2.10
C CYS A 70 -2.15 -14.64 2.94
N HIS A 71 -2.16 -15.55 3.87
CA HIS A 71 -1.00 -15.90 4.69
C HIS A 71 -0.22 -17.00 3.97
N VAL A 72 0.99 -16.68 3.58
CA VAL A 72 1.84 -17.56 2.77
C VAL A 72 2.98 -18.11 3.60
N LYS A 73 3.21 -19.43 3.49
CA LYS A 73 4.43 -20.07 3.96
C LYS A 73 5.19 -20.66 2.78
N LEU A 74 6.47 -20.39 2.67
CA LEU A 74 7.33 -20.99 1.66
C LEU A 74 7.74 -22.40 2.07
N ARG A 75 8.01 -23.27 1.09
CA ARG A 75 8.47 -24.64 1.35
C ARG A 75 9.81 -24.67 2.07
N HIS A 76 10.71 -23.78 1.65
CA HIS A 76 12.01 -23.56 2.27
C HIS A 76 12.28 -22.07 2.29
N MET A 77 12.75 -21.54 3.42
CA MET A 77 13.13 -20.16 3.54
C MET A 77 14.64 -20.04 3.30
N ASN A 78 14.99 -19.52 2.13
CA ASN A 78 16.34 -19.04 1.83
C ASN A 78 16.25 -17.78 0.97
N ARG A 79 17.36 -17.09 0.79
CA ARG A 79 17.40 -15.78 0.13
C ARG A 79 16.92 -15.83 -1.33
N ASP A 80 17.30 -16.88 -2.06
CA ASP A 80 16.98 -17.01 -3.49
C ASP A 80 15.50 -17.33 -3.70
N ILE A 81 14.94 -18.20 -2.87
CA ILE A 81 13.51 -18.55 -2.87
C ILE A 81 12.65 -17.35 -2.49
N ALA A 82 13.07 -16.59 -1.46
CA ALA A 82 12.39 -15.37 -1.08
C ALA A 82 12.39 -14.34 -2.22
N ALA A 83 13.53 -14.12 -2.86
CA ALA A 83 13.67 -13.18 -3.97
C ALA A 83 12.83 -13.60 -5.19
N ASP A 84 12.81 -14.89 -5.58
CA ASP A 84 11.96 -15.41 -6.66
C ASP A 84 10.47 -15.20 -6.34
N PHE A 85 10.05 -15.52 -5.11
CA PHE A 85 8.67 -15.30 -4.68
C PHE A 85 8.27 -13.82 -4.76
N GLU A 86 9.08 -12.93 -4.19
CA GLU A 86 8.83 -11.49 -4.19
C GLU A 86 8.76 -10.92 -5.62
N GLN A 87 9.65 -11.36 -6.51
CA GLN A 87 9.62 -10.94 -7.91
C GLN A 87 8.33 -11.37 -8.61
N ARG A 88 7.86 -12.60 -8.37
CA ARG A 88 6.61 -13.11 -8.96
C ARG A 88 5.39 -12.38 -8.42
N ILE A 89 5.33 -12.15 -7.11
CA ILE A 89 4.21 -11.41 -6.48
C ILE A 89 4.10 -10.00 -7.03
N GLN A 90 5.19 -9.31 -7.28
CA GLN A 90 5.17 -7.96 -7.87
C GLN A 90 4.53 -7.90 -9.27
N GLN A 91 4.46 -9.02 -9.99
CA GLN A 91 3.84 -9.11 -11.32
C GLN A 91 2.34 -9.44 -11.26
N ILE A 92 1.79 -9.73 -10.09
CA ILE A 92 0.40 -10.15 -9.92
C ILE A 92 -0.45 -8.94 -9.55
N ALA A 93 -1.27 -8.47 -10.49
CA ALA A 93 -2.07 -7.26 -10.33
C ALA A 93 -3.13 -7.33 -9.22
N GLU A 94 -3.66 -8.52 -8.92
CA GLU A 94 -4.65 -8.72 -7.86
C GLU A 94 -4.05 -8.57 -6.46
N VAL A 95 -2.73 -8.71 -6.31
CA VAL A 95 -2.02 -8.47 -5.06
C VAL A 95 -1.69 -6.99 -4.96
N THR A 96 -2.38 -6.29 -4.08
CA THR A 96 -2.17 -4.84 -3.87
C THR A 96 -1.11 -4.54 -2.82
N GLU A 97 -0.91 -5.44 -1.87
CA GLU A 97 0.07 -5.32 -0.80
C GLU A 97 0.72 -6.66 -0.52
N CYS A 98 2.02 -6.65 -0.25
CA CYS A 98 2.78 -7.83 0.15
C CYS A 98 3.77 -7.44 1.25
N TYR A 99 3.71 -8.14 2.36
CA TYR A 99 4.56 -7.92 3.52
C TYR A 99 5.31 -9.21 3.89
N ASN A 100 6.63 -9.12 4.02
CA ASN A 100 7.39 -10.16 4.70
C ASN A 100 7.16 -10.03 6.21
N THR A 101 6.84 -11.13 6.88
CA THR A 101 6.45 -11.13 8.29
C THR A 101 7.29 -12.07 9.12
N SER A 102 7.37 -11.80 10.41
CA SER A 102 7.91 -12.73 11.40
C SER A 102 6.79 -13.56 12.01
N GLY A 103 7.03 -14.82 12.32
CA GLY A 103 6.06 -15.71 12.96
C GLY A 103 5.73 -16.95 12.12
N ASN A 104 4.47 -17.38 12.16
CA ASN A 104 4.05 -18.66 11.56
C ASN A 104 4.04 -18.63 10.02
N PHE A 105 3.84 -17.47 9.43
CA PHE A 105 3.82 -17.25 8.00
C PHE A 105 4.98 -16.36 7.58
N ASP A 106 5.49 -16.58 6.38
CA ASP A 106 6.62 -15.82 5.83
C ASP A 106 6.16 -14.53 5.17
N TYR A 107 4.95 -14.53 4.56
CA TYR A 107 4.36 -13.36 3.90
C TYR A 107 2.87 -13.25 4.17
N ILE A 108 2.38 -11.99 4.15
CA ILE A 108 0.95 -11.67 4.11
C ILE A 108 0.73 -10.85 2.84
N LEU A 109 -0.25 -11.29 2.03
CA LEU A 109 -0.70 -10.60 0.83
C LEU A 109 -2.08 -10.02 1.07
N LYS A 110 -2.35 -8.81 0.56
CA LYS A 110 -3.70 -8.28 0.43
C LYS A 110 -4.13 -8.40 -1.02
N VAL A 111 -5.24 -9.07 -1.23
CA VAL A 111 -5.78 -9.38 -2.57
C VAL A 111 -7.16 -8.76 -2.70
N HIS A 112 -7.41 -8.12 -3.85
CA HIS A 112 -8.73 -7.65 -4.22
C HIS A 112 -9.29 -8.51 -5.33
N ALA A 113 -10.50 -9.03 -5.15
CA ALA A 113 -11.22 -9.83 -6.14
C ALA A 113 -12.66 -9.33 -6.28
N ARG A 114 -13.31 -9.69 -7.38
CA ARG A 114 -14.72 -9.39 -7.60
C ARG A 114 -15.62 -10.28 -6.74
N ASP A 115 -15.31 -11.58 -6.70
CA ASP A 115 -16.11 -12.61 -6.06
C ASP A 115 -15.25 -13.84 -5.68
N MET A 116 -15.84 -14.79 -4.97
CA MET A 116 -15.18 -16.03 -4.56
C MET A 116 -14.69 -16.86 -5.75
N LYS A 117 -15.39 -16.85 -6.88
CA LYS A 117 -14.99 -17.60 -8.07
C LYS A 117 -13.70 -17.03 -8.65
N GLN A 118 -13.63 -15.71 -8.82
CA GLN A 118 -12.41 -15.06 -9.29
C GLN A 118 -11.25 -15.27 -8.32
N TYR A 119 -11.50 -15.21 -7.00
CA TYR A 119 -10.48 -15.50 -6.00
C TYR A 119 -9.96 -16.94 -6.10
N GLN A 120 -10.84 -17.91 -6.27
CA GLN A 120 -10.45 -19.31 -6.47
C GLN A 120 -9.61 -19.49 -7.74
N GLU A 121 -10.00 -18.88 -8.85
CA GLU A 121 -9.23 -18.89 -10.10
C GLU A 121 -7.85 -18.25 -9.91
N PHE A 122 -7.77 -17.16 -9.17
CA PHE A 122 -6.51 -16.50 -8.80
C PHE A 122 -5.59 -17.42 -7.99
N VAL A 123 -6.12 -18.10 -6.97
CA VAL A 123 -5.35 -19.04 -6.14
C VAL A 123 -4.82 -20.19 -6.99
N LEU A 124 -5.66 -20.80 -7.82
CA LEU A 124 -5.28 -21.98 -8.62
C LEU A 124 -4.31 -21.62 -9.76
N ASN A 125 -4.58 -20.53 -10.47
CA ASN A 125 -3.91 -20.24 -11.74
C ASN A 125 -2.73 -19.25 -11.59
N LYS A 126 -2.63 -18.54 -10.45
CA LYS A 126 -1.55 -17.58 -10.20
C LYS A 126 -0.70 -17.99 -8.99
N LEU A 127 -1.25 -17.99 -7.78
CA LEU A 127 -0.48 -18.37 -6.60
C LEU A 127 -0.02 -19.84 -6.64
N GLY A 128 -0.89 -20.75 -7.06
CA GLY A 128 -0.57 -22.18 -7.15
C GLY A 128 0.50 -22.55 -8.18
N THR A 129 0.83 -21.64 -9.10
CA THR A 129 1.94 -21.82 -10.04
C THR A 129 3.31 -21.46 -9.47
N ILE A 130 3.34 -20.85 -8.29
CA ILE A 130 4.58 -20.47 -7.61
C ILE A 130 5.13 -21.69 -6.88
N HIS A 131 6.18 -22.30 -7.42
CA HIS A 131 6.74 -23.54 -6.91
C HIS A 131 7.30 -23.43 -5.49
N SER A 132 7.74 -22.25 -5.09
CA SER A 132 8.25 -21.97 -3.75
C SER A 132 7.16 -21.89 -2.68
N LEU A 133 5.87 -21.77 -3.07
CA LEU A 133 4.75 -21.72 -2.14
C LEU A 133 4.56 -23.10 -1.49
N GLY A 134 4.59 -23.14 -0.15
CA GLY A 134 4.42 -24.35 0.65
C GLY A 134 2.99 -24.52 1.13
N SER A 135 2.44 -23.50 1.77
CA SER A 135 1.04 -23.45 2.20
C SER A 135 0.46 -22.04 2.07
N LEU A 136 -0.84 -21.98 1.95
CA LEU A 136 -1.64 -20.77 1.85
C LEU A 136 -2.83 -20.87 2.79
N GLU A 137 -3.04 -19.85 3.61
CA GLU A 137 -4.24 -19.67 4.42
C GLU A 137 -4.93 -18.37 4.00
N SER A 138 -6.22 -18.43 3.70
CA SER A 138 -7.00 -17.29 3.21
C SER A 138 -7.94 -16.80 4.29
N THR A 139 -7.80 -15.54 4.67
CA THR A 139 -8.69 -14.85 5.62
C THR A 139 -9.53 -13.83 4.86
N PHE A 140 -10.84 -14.06 4.80
CA PHE A 140 -11.79 -13.18 4.12
C PHE A 140 -12.20 -12.04 5.03
N VAL A 141 -12.13 -10.81 4.54
CA VAL A 141 -12.60 -9.63 5.28
C VAL A 141 -14.12 -9.60 5.24
N MET A 142 -14.74 -9.65 6.42
CA MET A 142 -16.20 -9.58 6.54
C MET A 142 -16.74 -8.15 6.47
N SER A 143 -15.98 -7.20 7.00
CA SER A 143 -16.28 -5.77 6.92
C SER A 143 -15.01 -4.96 7.18
N GLU A 144 -14.88 -3.83 6.51
CA GLU A 144 -13.82 -2.87 6.77
C GLU A 144 -14.30 -1.89 7.85
N VAL A 145 -13.73 -1.99 9.05
CA VAL A 145 -14.11 -1.16 10.20
C VAL A 145 -13.41 0.20 10.16
N LYS A 146 -12.14 0.20 9.71
CA LYS A 146 -11.33 1.40 9.55
C LYS A 146 -10.28 1.17 8.49
N HIS A 147 -10.18 2.09 7.55
CA HIS A 147 -9.10 2.14 6.58
C HIS A 147 -8.65 3.58 6.40
N ASP A 148 -7.52 3.91 6.99
CA ASP A 148 -6.89 5.22 6.88
C ASP A 148 -5.55 5.06 6.16
N TYR A 149 -5.34 5.83 5.10
CA TYR A 149 -4.10 5.79 4.31
C TYR A 149 -3.00 6.66 4.91
N GLY A 150 -3.35 7.50 5.88
CA GLY A 150 -2.44 8.36 6.61
C GLY A 150 -1.68 7.62 7.71
N ILE A 151 -0.51 8.15 8.04
CA ILE A 151 0.25 7.77 9.22
C ILE A 151 0.16 8.88 10.28
N ASN A 152 0.16 8.52 11.54
CA ASN A 152 0.17 9.50 12.61
C ASN A 152 1.56 10.14 12.72
N ILE A 153 1.65 11.42 12.34
CA ILE A 153 2.89 12.22 12.35
C ILE A 153 2.70 13.54 13.08
#